data_68b70f96dc7a54b894d5d0398f8958a1
#
_entry.id   68b70f96dc7a54b894d5d0398f8958a1
#
_cell.length_a   1.000
_cell.length_b   1.000
_cell.length_c   1.000
_cell.angle_alpha   90.00
_cell.angle_beta   90.00
_cell.angle_gamma   90.00
#
_symmetry.space_group_name_H-M   'P 1'
#
loop_
_entity.id
_entity.type
_entity.pdbx_description
1 polymer ?
#
loop_
_entity_poly.entity_id
_entity_poly.type
_entity_poly.pdbx_seq_one_letter_code
_entity_poly.pdbx_strand_id
1 'polypeptide(L)'
;MEHIKLGHLDLYSKGGKLRRIYIPKALQNEALSWLNDKHQESGFIFLNKYVDRISTRGVSGQLKKLAVRYGIDPVVIYPHSFRHRFAKSFLERCNDIAFLADLMGHESIETTRIYLRKTSTEQRAIVDEVIDW
;
A
#
# COMPACT_ATOMS: atom_id res chain seq x y z
N MET A 1 -12.83 -11.46 4.75
CA MET A 1 -12.87 -11.21 6.19
C MET A 1 -11.83 -11.99 7.01
N GLU A 2 -11.64 -13.26 6.75
CA GLU A 2 -10.64 -14.11 7.41
C GLU A 2 -9.23 -13.52 7.37
N HIS A 3 -8.81 -12.97 6.23
CA HIS A 3 -7.49 -12.33 6.09
C HIS A 3 -7.27 -11.14 7.05
N ILE A 4 -8.33 -10.40 7.40
CA ILE A 4 -8.21 -9.35 8.42
C ILE A 4 -7.98 -9.95 9.80
N LYS A 5 -8.70 -11.03 10.14
CA LYS A 5 -8.52 -11.73 11.42
C LYS A 5 -7.12 -12.34 11.53
N LEU A 6 -6.60 -12.89 10.42
CA LEU A 6 -5.25 -13.46 10.35
C LEU A 6 -4.14 -12.39 10.32
N GLY A 7 -4.45 -11.16 9.93
CA GLY A 7 -3.47 -10.07 9.79
C GLY A 7 -2.59 -10.16 8.55
N HIS A 8 -2.88 -11.07 7.64
CA HIS A 8 -2.17 -11.21 6.36
C HIS A 8 -3.03 -11.87 5.29
N LEU A 9 -2.58 -11.71 4.05
CA LEU A 9 -3.16 -12.30 2.86
C LEU A 9 -2.04 -12.87 1.99
N ASP A 10 -2.14 -14.13 1.63
CA ASP A 10 -1.22 -14.80 0.71
C ASP A 10 -1.79 -14.76 -0.72
N LEU A 11 -1.02 -14.24 -1.64
CA LEU A 11 -1.36 -14.13 -3.06
C LEU A 11 -0.35 -14.91 -3.89
N TYR A 12 -0.85 -15.65 -4.88
CA TYR A 12 0.01 -16.22 -5.91
C TYR A 12 0.20 -15.21 -7.04
N SER A 13 1.43 -14.80 -7.27
CA SER A 13 1.79 -13.94 -8.39
C SER A 13 2.00 -14.77 -9.67
N LYS A 14 2.09 -14.06 -10.81
CA LYS A 14 2.43 -14.68 -12.09
C LYS A 14 3.75 -15.44 -11.96
N GLY A 15 3.77 -16.73 -12.30
CA GLY A 15 4.93 -17.62 -12.09
C GLY A 15 4.92 -18.43 -10.79
N GLY A 16 3.79 -18.49 -10.07
CA GLY A 16 3.61 -19.36 -8.91
C GLY A 16 4.32 -18.90 -7.62
N LYS A 17 4.91 -17.71 -7.62
CA LYS A 17 5.55 -17.15 -6.41
C LYS A 17 4.49 -16.74 -5.40
N LEU A 18 4.61 -17.24 -4.18
CA LEU A 18 3.79 -16.82 -3.04
C LEU A 18 4.23 -15.43 -2.57
N ARG A 19 3.29 -14.51 -2.49
CA ARG A 19 3.49 -13.18 -1.94
C ARG A 19 2.58 -12.97 -0.75
N ARG A 20 3.15 -12.62 0.39
CA ARG A 20 2.40 -12.27 1.60
C ARG A 20 2.24 -10.77 1.73
N ILE A 21 1.00 -10.32 1.88
CA ILE A 21 0.65 -8.93 2.21
C ILE A 21 0.28 -8.90 3.68
N TYR A 22 0.98 -8.10 4.47
CA TYR A 22 0.69 -7.89 5.88
C TYR A 22 -0.30 -6.77 6.10
N ILE A 23 -1.22 -6.98 7.03
CA ILE A 23 -2.18 -5.96 7.47
C ILE A 23 -1.69 -5.41 8.82
N PRO A 24 -1.30 -4.13 8.91
CA PRO A 24 -0.85 -3.54 10.17
C PRO A 24 -1.88 -3.73 11.29
N LYS A 25 -1.40 -3.99 12.51
CA LYS A 25 -2.27 -4.30 13.64
C LYS A 25 -3.31 -3.21 13.93
N ALA A 26 -2.93 -1.94 13.80
CA ALA A 26 -3.84 -0.82 13.95
C ALA A 26 -4.99 -0.88 12.93
N LEU A 27 -4.66 -1.10 11.64
CA LEU A 27 -5.65 -1.22 10.57
C LEU A 27 -6.53 -2.47 10.74
N GLN A 28 -5.95 -3.57 11.23
CA GLN A 28 -6.68 -4.80 11.53
C GLN A 28 -7.75 -4.54 12.60
N ASN A 29 -7.39 -3.89 13.70
CA ASN A 29 -8.29 -3.57 14.80
C ASN A 29 -9.42 -2.62 14.34
N GLU A 30 -9.08 -1.57 13.59
CA GLU A 30 -10.04 -0.61 13.05
C GLU A 30 -11.02 -1.28 12.07
N ALA A 31 -10.52 -2.13 11.17
CA ALA A 31 -11.35 -2.86 10.23
C ALA A 31 -12.30 -3.86 10.95
N LEU A 32 -11.83 -4.55 11.98
CA LEU A 32 -12.65 -5.47 12.77
C LEU A 32 -13.74 -4.73 13.54
N SER A 33 -13.42 -3.57 14.15
CA SER A 33 -14.42 -2.72 14.82
C SER A 33 -15.50 -2.27 13.82
N TRP A 34 -15.08 -1.74 12.67
CA TRP A 34 -16.02 -1.30 11.64
C TRP A 34 -16.93 -2.43 11.12
N LEU A 35 -16.38 -3.65 10.93
CA LEU A 35 -17.15 -4.83 10.51
C LEU A 35 -18.17 -5.24 11.57
N ASN A 36 -17.79 -5.19 12.85
CA ASN A 36 -18.68 -5.47 13.97
C ASN A 36 -19.86 -4.48 14.01
N ASP A 37 -19.58 -3.18 13.85
CA ASP A 37 -20.61 -2.13 13.78
C ASP A 37 -21.60 -2.33 12.62
N LYS A 38 -21.13 -2.98 11.55
CA LYS A 38 -21.95 -3.35 10.37
C LYS A 38 -22.66 -4.68 10.51
N HIS A 39 -22.47 -5.40 11.61
CA HIS A 39 -22.95 -6.77 11.80
C HIS A 39 -22.56 -7.72 10.66
N GLN A 40 -21.36 -7.50 10.10
CA GLN A 40 -20.86 -8.26 8.97
C GLN A 40 -19.82 -9.28 9.45
N GLU A 41 -20.19 -10.55 9.49
CA GLU A 41 -19.35 -11.63 10.02
C GLU A 41 -18.51 -12.36 8.97
N SER A 42 -18.94 -12.32 7.70
CA SER A 42 -18.32 -13.07 6.61
C SER A 42 -18.42 -12.35 5.26
N GLY A 43 -17.72 -12.85 4.24
CA GLY A 43 -17.81 -12.37 2.87
C GLY A 43 -16.81 -11.27 2.51
N PHE A 44 -17.11 -10.55 1.44
CA PHE A 44 -16.30 -9.43 0.95
C PHE A 44 -16.50 -8.19 1.82
N ILE A 45 -15.42 -7.47 2.09
CA ILE A 45 -15.44 -6.27 2.93
C ILE A 45 -15.97 -5.07 2.13
N PHE A 46 -15.50 -4.91 0.90
CA PHE A 46 -15.87 -3.80 0.05
C PHE A 46 -16.88 -4.27 -1.00
N LEU A 47 -18.09 -3.74 -0.88
CA LEU A 47 -19.22 -4.11 -1.71
C LEU A 47 -19.60 -2.99 -2.67
N ASN A 48 -20.15 -3.36 -3.80
CA ASN A 48 -20.79 -2.44 -4.74
C ASN A 48 -22.28 -2.22 -4.34
N LYS A 49 -22.99 -1.40 -5.10
CA LYS A 49 -24.42 -1.11 -4.85
C LYS A 49 -25.36 -2.33 -4.96
N TYR A 50 -24.88 -3.44 -5.52
CA TYR A 50 -25.63 -4.69 -5.66
C TYR A 50 -25.25 -5.73 -4.58
N VAL A 51 -24.51 -5.30 -3.55
CA VAL A 51 -24.03 -6.15 -2.45
C VAL A 51 -23.06 -7.25 -2.92
N ASP A 52 -22.42 -7.05 -4.08
CA ASP A 52 -21.38 -7.92 -4.59
C ASP A 52 -20.00 -7.24 -4.47
N ARG A 53 -18.95 -8.00 -4.71
CA ARG A 53 -17.57 -7.50 -4.61
C ARG A 53 -17.35 -6.25 -5.49
N ILE A 54 -16.78 -5.19 -4.90
CA ILE A 54 -16.41 -4.01 -5.66
C ILE A 54 -15.33 -4.34 -6.71
N SER A 55 -15.45 -3.81 -7.90
CA SER A 55 -14.42 -3.93 -8.95
C SER A 55 -13.27 -2.96 -8.72
N THR A 56 -12.10 -3.21 -9.36
CA THR A 56 -10.96 -2.27 -9.34
C THR A 56 -11.34 -0.88 -9.84
N ARG A 57 -12.19 -0.80 -10.87
CA ARG A 57 -12.73 0.47 -11.36
C ARG A 57 -13.64 1.14 -10.32
N GLY A 58 -14.42 0.36 -9.58
CA GLY A 58 -15.25 0.82 -8.48
C GLY A 58 -14.41 1.42 -7.35
N VAL A 59 -13.31 0.76 -6.96
CA VAL A 59 -12.36 1.29 -5.96
C VAL A 59 -11.79 2.64 -6.41
N SER A 60 -11.31 2.73 -7.65
CA SER A 60 -10.78 3.98 -8.21
C SER A 60 -11.82 5.10 -8.22
N GLY A 61 -13.07 4.77 -8.55
CA GLY A 61 -14.19 5.72 -8.51
C GLY A 61 -14.50 6.22 -7.10
N GLN A 62 -14.47 5.34 -6.10
CA GLN A 62 -14.67 5.72 -4.69
C GLN A 62 -13.53 6.60 -4.19
N LEU A 63 -12.28 6.29 -4.52
CA LEU A 63 -11.12 7.12 -4.16
C LEU A 63 -11.25 8.55 -4.71
N LYS A 64 -11.68 8.70 -5.96
CA LYS A 64 -11.94 10.03 -6.55
C LYS A 64 -13.06 10.80 -5.84
N LYS A 65 -14.15 10.12 -5.48
CA LYS A 65 -15.24 10.74 -4.71
C LYS A 65 -14.76 11.21 -3.33
N LEU A 66 -13.95 10.41 -2.65
CA LEU A 66 -13.34 10.78 -1.38
C LEU A 66 -12.41 11.98 -1.53
N ALA A 67 -11.57 11.99 -2.59
CA ALA A 67 -10.69 13.12 -2.88
C ALA A 67 -11.48 14.43 -2.98
N VAL A 68 -12.54 14.47 -3.78
CA VAL A 68 -13.42 15.64 -3.91
C VAL A 68 -14.01 16.03 -2.55
N ARG A 69 -14.50 15.05 -1.78
CA ARG A 69 -15.10 15.31 -0.45
C ARG A 69 -14.13 15.97 0.53
N TYR A 70 -12.85 15.64 0.43
CA TYR A 70 -11.81 16.19 1.32
C TYR A 70 -11.00 17.33 0.70
N GLY A 71 -11.45 17.89 -0.43
CA GLY A 71 -10.78 19.03 -1.09
C GLY A 71 -9.42 18.67 -1.70
N ILE A 72 -9.20 17.40 -2.02
CA ILE A 72 -7.97 16.90 -2.66
C ILE A 72 -8.22 16.77 -4.17
N ASP A 73 -7.25 17.16 -5.00
CA ASP A 73 -7.36 17.00 -6.44
C ASP A 73 -7.55 15.51 -6.81
N PRO A 74 -8.67 15.13 -7.45
CA PRO A 74 -8.94 13.75 -7.83
C PRO A 74 -7.91 13.16 -8.83
N VAL A 75 -7.17 14.01 -9.53
CA VAL A 75 -6.14 13.58 -10.50
C VAL A 75 -4.98 12.90 -9.79
N VAL A 76 -4.61 13.37 -8.58
CA VAL A 76 -3.49 12.82 -7.82
C VAL A 76 -3.86 11.62 -6.95
N ILE A 77 -5.17 11.30 -6.83
CA ILE A 77 -5.66 10.19 -6.00
C ILE A 77 -6.06 8.98 -6.86
N TYR A 78 -5.17 8.02 -6.92
CA TYR A 78 -5.36 6.74 -7.61
C TYR A 78 -4.54 5.64 -6.91
N PRO A 79 -4.84 4.34 -7.13
CA PRO A 79 -4.18 3.26 -6.37
C PRO A 79 -2.64 3.30 -6.38
N HIS A 80 -2.03 3.66 -7.51
CA HIS A 80 -0.56 3.77 -7.59
C HIS A 80 0.02 4.94 -6.77
N SER A 81 -0.72 6.04 -6.56
CA SER A 81 -0.25 7.14 -5.72
C SER A 81 -0.06 6.69 -4.26
N PHE A 82 -0.98 5.86 -3.75
CA PHE A 82 -0.83 5.24 -2.42
C PHE A 82 0.36 4.28 -2.37
N ARG A 83 0.57 3.51 -3.44
CA ARG A 83 1.73 2.62 -3.56
C ARG A 83 3.04 3.40 -3.54
N HIS A 84 3.13 4.51 -4.29
CA HIS A 84 4.29 5.39 -4.27
C HIS A 84 4.54 5.99 -2.88
N ARG A 85 3.49 6.48 -2.23
CA ARG A 85 3.59 7.03 -0.89
C ARG A 85 4.06 5.99 0.13
N PHE A 86 3.49 4.78 0.06
CA PHE A 86 3.92 3.66 0.90
C PHE A 86 5.41 3.37 0.72
N ALA A 87 5.87 3.23 -0.53
CA ALA A 87 7.27 2.91 -0.82
C ALA A 87 8.23 3.96 -0.27
N LYS A 88 7.94 5.26 -0.45
CA LYS A 88 8.74 6.35 0.10
C LYS A 88 8.76 6.33 1.62
N SER A 89 7.59 6.27 2.26
CA SER A 89 7.49 6.24 3.73
C SER A 89 8.13 5.00 4.35
N PHE A 90 8.13 3.86 3.63
CA PHE A 90 8.81 2.66 4.05
C PHE A 90 10.32 2.87 4.07
N LEU A 91 10.90 3.39 2.97
CA LEU A 91 12.35 3.60 2.85
C LEU A 91 12.88 4.68 3.79
N GLU A 92 12.07 5.68 4.15
CA GLU A 92 12.41 6.68 5.15
C GLU A 92 12.59 6.06 6.55
N ARG A 93 11.90 4.97 6.86
CA ARG A 93 11.89 4.32 8.18
C ARG A 93 12.68 3.01 8.22
N CYS A 94 12.68 2.29 7.11
CA CYS A 94 13.34 1.01 6.95
C CYS A 94 14.07 1.03 5.61
N ASN A 95 15.37 1.27 5.65
CA ASN A 95 16.20 1.41 4.44
C ASN A 95 16.56 0.06 3.81
N ASP A 96 15.57 -0.85 3.73
CA ASP A 96 15.70 -2.17 3.12
C ASP A 96 14.91 -2.24 1.80
N ILE A 97 15.63 -2.01 0.70
CA ILE A 97 15.05 -2.03 -0.64
C ILE A 97 14.64 -3.45 -1.08
N ALA A 98 15.35 -4.48 -0.63
CA ALA A 98 15.04 -5.86 -0.99
C ALA A 98 13.72 -6.29 -0.33
N PHE A 99 13.55 -6.00 0.95
CA PHE A 99 12.30 -6.25 1.65
C PHE A 99 11.15 -5.43 1.06
N LEU A 100 11.37 -4.16 0.70
CA LEU A 100 10.35 -3.38 0.01
C LEU A 100 9.95 -4.00 -1.33
N ALA A 101 10.93 -4.48 -2.12
CA ALA A 101 10.65 -5.14 -3.40
C ALA A 101 9.76 -6.38 -3.22
N ASP A 102 10.04 -7.18 -2.20
CA ASP A 102 9.22 -8.35 -1.85
C ASP A 102 7.79 -7.95 -1.45
N LEU A 103 7.65 -6.97 -0.56
CA LEU A 103 6.33 -6.44 -0.15
C LEU A 103 5.53 -5.90 -1.33
N MET A 104 6.19 -5.24 -2.26
CA MET A 104 5.56 -4.69 -3.46
C MET A 104 5.34 -5.73 -4.55
N GLY A 105 5.94 -6.91 -4.44
CA GLY A 105 5.88 -7.99 -5.42
C GLY A 105 6.55 -7.60 -6.74
N HIS A 106 7.66 -6.87 -6.66
CA HIS A 106 8.50 -6.59 -7.82
C HIS A 106 9.38 -7.81 -8.13
N GLU A 107 9.44 -8.19 -9.40
CA GLU A 107 10.32 -9.28 -9.84
C GLU A 107 11.80 -8.88 -9.82
N SER A 108 12.07 -7.58 -9.87
CA SER A 108 13.40 -6.99 -9.86
C SER A 108 13.50 -5.82 -8.88
N ILE A 109 14.60 -5.78 -8.13
CA ILE A 109 14.97 -4.66 -7.25
C ILE A 109 15.10 -3.36 -8.06
N GLU A 110 15.51 -3.42 -9.32
CA GLU A 110 15.62 -2.27 -10.21
C GLU A 110 14.30 -1.48 -10.30
N THR A 111 13.16 -2.17 -10.34
CA THR A 111 11.84 -1.54 -10.34
C THR A 111 11.58 -0.76 -9.04
N THR A 112 12.18 -1.19 -7.94
CA THR A 112 12.04 -0.54 -6.63
C THR A 112 13.02 0.62 -6.45
N ARG A 113 14.17 0.60 -7.14
CA ARG A 113 15.20 1.66 -7.06
C ARG A 113 14.70 3.04 -7.46
N ILE A 114 13.62 3.12 -8.24
CA ILE A 114 13.00 4.42 -8.59
C ILE A 114 12.59 5.22 -7.35
N TYR A 115 12.29 4.56 -6.23
CA TYR A 115 11.92 5.20 -4.96
C TYR A 115 13.12 5.70 -4.15
N LEU A 116 14.34 5.26 -4.50
CA LEU A 116 15.60 5.69 -3.88
C LEU A 116 16.24 6.88 -4.57
N ARG A 117 15.65 7.37 -5.66
CA ARG A 117 16.23 8.52 -6.38
C ARG A 117 16.26 9.75 -5.47
N LYS A 118 17.45 10.14 -5.12
CA LYS A 118 17.74 11.36 -4.37
C LYS A 118 18.14 12.46 -5.33
N THR A 119 17.79 13.69 -5.02
CA THR A 119 18.28 14.86 -5.74
C THR A 119 19.79 15.02 -5.54
N SER A 120 20.46 15.74 -6.43
CA SER A 120 21.90 16.01 -6.31
C SER A 120 22.25 16.68 -4.96
N THR A 121 21.37 17.53 -4.45
CA THR A 121 21.53 18.20 -3.16
C THR A 121 21.46 17.20 -2.00
N GLU A 122 20.48 16.28 -2.01
CA GLU A 122 20.35 15.23 -1.01
C GLU A 122 21.53 14.26 -1.04
N GLN A 123 22.02 13.91 -2.25
CA GLN A 123 23.19 13.04 -2.41
C GLN A 123 24.43 13.70 -1.81
N ARG A 124 24.63 15.00 -2.07
CA ARG A 124 25.77 15.76 -1.53
C ARG A 124 25.72 15.84 -0.01
N ALA A 125 24.56 16.16 0.56
CA ALA A 125 24.39 16.23 2.02
C ALA A 125 24.75 14.90 2.70
N ILE A 126 24.34 13.76 2.11
CA ILE A 126 24.65 12.43 2.64
C ILE A 126 26.15 12.13 2.53
N VAL A 127 26.79 12.49 1.41
CA VAL A 127 28.24 12.30 1.25
C VAL A 127 29.00 13.13 2.28
N ASP A 128 28.60 14.38 2.50
CA ASP A 128 29.23 15.27 3.48
C ASP A 128 29.02 14.77 4.93
N GLU A 129 27.93 14.07 5.21
CA GLU A 129 27.63 13.47 6.53
C GLU A 129 28.38 12.16 6.77
N VAL A 130 28.52 11.32 5.74
CA VAL A 130 29.08 9.96 5.86
C VAL A 130 30.61 9.95 5.74
N ILE A 131 31.18 10.92 5.02
CA ILE A 131 32.62 10.97 4.78
C ILE A 131 33.24 12.07 5.68
N ASP A 132 33.59 11.65 6.88
CA ASP A 132 34.23 12.49 7.91
C ASP A 132 35.75 12.18 7.99
N TRP A 133 36.49 12.47 6.89
CA TRP A 133 37.98 12.32 6.83
C TRP A 133 38.64 13.29 5.88
#